data_94f101b9cb5982083655f1175a8dd6ee
#
_entry.id   94f101b9cb5982083655f1175a8dd6ee
#
_cell.length_a   1.000
_cell.length_b   1.000
_cell.length_c   1.000
_cell.angle_alpha   90.00
_cell.angle_beta   90.00
_cell.angle_gamma   90.00
#
_symmetry.space_group_name_H-M   'P 1'
#
loop_
_entity.id
_entity.type
_entity.pdbx_description
1 polymer ?
#
loop_
_entity_poly.entity_id
_entity_poly.type
_entity_poly.pdbx_seq_one_letter_code
_entity_poly.pdbx_strand_id
1 'polypeptide(L)'
;MPTKSQSIKQRLYSIIFESDTVKGKLFDRTIIGLILISLLVVILDSVESISKRFDYFFTALEWTFTILFTIEYVARLYCAPQRLKYAFSFYGLIDLLSVIPTYLALLFPELHSLLDIRVLRLIRVFRIFKLTEYYSEYKDLTMAISASKKKIFVFLSLVSMAVLVMGTLMYVVEGAENGYTSIPVGIYWAITTMTTVGFGDITPKTDLGRFLSSIMMLLGWGVLAVPTGIVTAEMATAKKSPGTDSSPNRICQDCGNKKLDATDHFCRDCGAMLIREVK
;
A
#
# COMPACT_ATOMS: atom_id res chain seq x y z
N MET A 1 -24.18 -4.02 38.31
CA MET A 1 -23.99 -2.71 37.65
C MET A 1 -24.73 -2.74 36.35
N PRO A 2 -25.71 -1.87 36.07
CA PRO A 2 -26.48 -1.93 34.84
C PRO A 2 -25.59 -1.50 33.65
N THR A 3 -25.50 -2.37 32.67
CA THR A 3 -24.85 -2.10 31.36
C THR A 3 -25.56 -0.93 30.70
N LYS A 4 -24.88 0.22 30.64
CA LYS A 4 -25.34 1.39 29.89
C LYS A 4 -25.65 0.93 28.45
N SER A 5 -26.92 1.03 28.04
CA SER A 5 -27.37 0.75 26.69
C SER A 5 -26.53 1.58 25.73
N GLN A 6 -25.56 0.93 25.05
CA GLN A 6 -24.76 1.60 24.04
C GLN A 6 -25.68 2.01 22.89
N SER A 7 -25.60 3.27 22.49
CA SER A 7 -26.32 3.77 21.32
C SER A 7 -25.97 2.93 20.08
N ILE A 8 -26.92 2.73 19.17
CA ILE A 8 -26.72 1.98 17.91
C ILE A 8 -25.46 2.48 17.17
N LYS A 9 -25.24 3.78 17.22
CA LYS A 9 -24.05 4.41 16.63
C LYS A 9 -22.74 3.92 17.29
N GLN A 10 -22.70 3.75 18.61
CA GLN A 10 -21.52 3.24 19.32
C GLN A 10 -21.26 1.77 19.02
N ARG A 11 -22.30 0.96 18.90
CA ARG A 11 -22.17 -0.45 18.50
C ARG A 11 -21.67 -0.61 17.08
N LEU A 12 -22.19 0.20 16.14
CA LEU A 12 -21.72 0.21 14.76
C LEU A 12 -20.27 0.71 14.67
N TYR A 13 -19.92 1.74 15.44
CA TYR A 13 -18.56 2.25 15.51
C TYR A 13 -17.56 1.17 15.96
N SER A 14 -17.89 0.42 17.01
CA SER A 14 -17.00 -0.64 17.53
C SER A 14 -16.87 -1.83 16.56
N ILE A 15 -17.87 -2.09 15.69
CA ILE A 15 -17.78 -3.14 14.68
C ILE A 15 -16.95 -2.69 13.47
N ILE A 16 -17.09 -1.41 13.08
CA ILE A 16 -16.50 -0.89 11.82
C ILE A 16 -15.07 -0.37 12.02
N PHE A 17 -14.75 0.22 13.19
CA PHE A 17 -13.47 0.89 13.44
C PHE A 17 -12.58 0.20 14.49
N GLU A 18 -13.13 -0.74 15.30
CA GLU A 18 -12.38 -1.47 16.30
C GLU A 18 -12.19 -2.92 15.86
N SER A 19 -11.04 -3.21 15.26
CA SER A 19 -10.67 -4.55 14.77
C SER A 19 -10.34 -5.55 15.89
N ASP A 20 -10.31 -5.13 17.16
CA ASP A 20 -9.97 -6.01 18.30
C ASP A 20 -11.13 -6.89 18.76
N THR A 21 -12.36 -6.55 18.40
CA THR A 21 -13.54 -7.33 18.77
C THR A 21 -13.77 -8.50 17.83
N VAL A 22 -14.37 -9.61 18.34
CA VAL A 22 -14.69 -10.79 17.50
C VAL A 22 -15.60 -10.40 16.32
N LYS A 23 -16.55 -9.47 16.54
CA LYS A 23 -17.46 -8.98 15.52
C LYS A 23 -16.74 -8.06 14.51
N GLY A 24 -15.80 -7.23 14.95
CA GLY A 24 -14.95 -6.42 14.07
C GLY A 24 -14.09 -7.30 13.17
N LYS A 25 -13.40 -8.30 13.73
CA LYS A 25 -12.60 -9.26 12.93
C LYS A 25 -13.44 -10.02 11.89
N LEU A 26 -14.68 -10.37 12.22
CA LEU A 26 -15.57 -11.03 11.26
C LEU A 26 -15.99 -10.06 10.16
N PHE A 27 -16.31 -8.82 10.50
CA PHE A 27 -16.64 -7.76 9.55
C PHE A 27 -15.46 -7.53 8.59
N ASP A 28 -14.25 -7.33 9.11
CA ASP A 28 -13.05 -7.11 8.29
C ASP A 28 -12.79 -8.27 7.33
N ARG A 29 -12.86 -9.52 7.82
CA ARG A 29 -12.70 -10.71 6.95
C ARG A 29 -13.76 -10.78 5.86
N THR A 30 -15.01 -10.42 6.19
CA THR A 30 -16.11 -10.41 5.22
C THR A 30 -15.87 -9.36 4.14
N ILE A 31 -15.48 -8.16 4.52
CA ILE A 31 -15.17 -7.08 3.56
C ILE A 31 -13.96 -7.43 2.71
N ILE A 32 -12.88 -7.96 3.30
CA ILE A 32 -11.71 -8.44 2.54
C ILE A 32 -12.14 -9.50 1.51
N GLY A 33 -12.95 -10.48 1.92
CA GLY A 33 -13.48 -11.50 1.01
C GLY A 33 -14.31 -10.90 -0.13
N LEU A 34 -15.19 -9.95 0.17
CA LEU A 34 -16.00 -9.23 -0.83
C LEU A 34 -15.13 -8.44 -1.81
N ILE A 35 -14.07 -7.76 -1.33
CA ILE A 35 -13.12 -7.05 -2.19
C ILE A 35 -12.44 -8.02 -3.15
N LEU A 36 -11.89 -9.13 -2.64
CA LEU A 36 -11.18 -10.12 -3.45
C LEU A 36 -12.11 -10.77 -4.50
N ILE A 37 -13.33 -11.13 -4.12
CA ILE A 37 -14.31 -11.69 -5.06
C ILE A 37 -14.70 -10.64 -6.11
N SER A 38 -14.92 -9.37 -5.71
CA SER A 38 -15.24 -8.31 -6.66
C SER A 38 -14.12 -8.05 -7.66
N LEU A 39 -12.85 -8.15 -7.23
CA LEU A 39 -11.69 -8.05 -8.11
C LEU A 39 -11.62 -9.22 -9.10
N LEU A 40 -11.87 -10.44 -8.61
CA LEU A 40 -11.91 -11.61 -9.47
C LEU A 40 -12.98 -11.46 -10.55
N VAL A 41 -14.15 -10.94 -10.19
CA VAL A 41 -15.24 -10.66 -11.15
C VAL A 41 -14.79 -9.65 -12.20
N VAL A 42 -14.12 -8.55 -11.82
CA VAL A 42 -13.59 -7.56 -12.77
C VAL A 42 -12.55 -8.19 -13.71
N ILE A 43 -11.66 -9.05 -13.19
CA ILE A 43 -10.66 -9.74 -14.00
C ILE A 43 -11.35 -10.68 -15.00
N LEU A 44 -12.32 -11.47 -14.58
CA LEU A 44 -13.04 -12.39 -15.47
C LEU A 44 -13.87 -11.65 -16.51
N ASP A 45 -14.49 -10.52 -16.14
CA ASP A 45 -15.23 -9.65 -17.06
C ASP A 45 -14.34 -8.97 -18.10
N SER A 46 -13.04 -8.81 -17.82
CA SER A 46 -12.08 -8.27 -18.79
C SER A 46 -11.78 -9.23 -19.94
N VAL A 47 -12.06 -10.53 -19.78
CA VAL A 47 -11.85 -11.55 -20.82
C VAL A 47 -13.07 -11.58 -21.73
N GLU A 48 -12.91 -11.09 -22.96
CA GLU A 48 -13.99 -10.88 -23.92
C GLU A 48 -14.86 -12.14 -24.19
N SER A 49 -14.25 -13.32 -24.25
CA SER A 49 -14.97 -14.57 -24.47
C SER A 49 -15.87 -14.96 -23.29
N ILE A 50 -15.49 -14.62 -22.08
CA ILE A 50 -16.25 -14.91 -20.85
C ILE A 50 -17.29 -13.81 -20.63
N SER A 51 -16.90 -12.55 -20.78
CA SER A 51 -17.77 -11.39 -20.62
C SER A 51 -19.00 -11.50 -21.53
N LYS A 52 -18.84 -11.76 -22.83
CA LYS A 52 -19.95 -11.93 -23.77
C LYS A 52 -20.91 -13.07 -23.41
N ARG A 53 -20.40 -14.13 -22.82
CA ARG A 53 -21.21 -15.30 -22.44
C ARG A 53 -22.04 -15.09 -21.17
N PHE A 54 -21.52 -14.29 -20.22
CA PHE A 54 -22.09 -14.09 -18.88
C PHE A 54 -22.37 -12.62 -18.56
N ASP A 55 -22.58 -11.76 -19.55
CA ASP A 55 -22.71 -10.31 -19.39
C ASP A 55 -23.77 -9.90 -18.35
N TYR A 56 -24.97 -10.51 -18.42
CA TYR A 56 -26.01 -10.24 -17.43
C TYR A 56 -25.60 -10.63 -16.00
N PHE A 57 -24.91 -11.75 -15.85
CA PHE A 57 -24.46 -12.25 -14.55
C PHE A 57 -23.39 -11.31 -13.95
N PHE A 58 -22.43 -10.89 -14.76
CA PHE A 58 -21.38 -9.97 -14.31
C PHE A 58 -21.96 -8.59 -13.96
N THR A 59 -22.89 -8.10 -14.75
CA THR A 59 -23.60 -6.84 -14.46
C THR A 59 -24.38 -6.93 -13.15
N ALA A 60 -25.09 -8.03 -12.89
CA ALA A 60 -25.83 -8.22 -11.64
C ALA A 60 -24.90 -8.31 -10.41
N LEU A 61 -23.80 -9.04 -10.51
CA LEU A 61 -22.78 -9.13 -9.44
C LEU A 61 -22.16 -7.76 -9.15
N GLU A 62 -21.87 -7.01 -10.19
CA GLU A 62 -21.29 -5.69 -10.07
C GLU A 62 -22.20 -4.72 -9.32
N TRP A 63 -23.49 -4.67 -9.67
CA TRP A 63 -24.47 -3.87 -8.94
C TRP A 63 -24.56 -4.32 -7.47
N THR A 64 -24.51 -5.63 -7.24
CA THR A 64 -24.52 -6.18 -5.88
C THR A 64 -23.33 -5.67 -5.06
N PHE A 65 -22.10 -5.76 -5.60
CA PHE A 65 -20.91 -5.24 -4.91
C PHE A 65 -20.95 -3.73 -4.74
N THR A 66 -21.40 -3.00 -5.74
CA THR A 66 -21.51 -1.53 -5.66
C THR A 66 -22.48 -1.10 -4.56
N ILE A 67 -23.63 -1.75 -4.44
CA ILE A 67 -24.60 -1.47 -3.37
C ILE A 67 -24.01 -1.82 -2.01
N LEU A 68 -23.34 -2.97 -1.85
CA LEU A 68 -22.71 -3.39 -0.61
C LEU A 68 -21.62 -2.39 -0.17
N PHE A 69 -20.75 -1.98 -1.07
CA PHE A 69 -19.70 -0.99 -0.76
C PHE A 69 -20.28 0.42 -0.53
N THR A 70 -21.40 0.76 -1.15
CA THR A 70 -22.10 2.01 -0.87
C THR A 70 -22.67 2.01 0.54
N ILE A 71 -23.31 0.91 0.97
CA ILE A 71 -23.83 0.75 2.33
C ILE A 71 -22.68 0.84 3.34
N GLU A 72 -21.57 0.18 3.08
CA GLU A 72 -20.36 0.23 3.90
C GLU A 72 -19.84 1.68 4.03
N TYR A 73 -19.67 2.40 2.93
CA TYR A 73 -19.20 3.78 2.92
C TYR A 73 -20.12 4.71 3.69
N VAL A 74 -21.43 4.60 3.47
CA VAL A 74 -22.44 5.40 4.20
C VAL A 74 -22.42 5.08 5.69
N ALA A 75 -22.28 3.81 6.06
CA ALA A 75 -22.18 3.39 7.47
C ALA A 75 -20.91 3.97 8.14
N ARG A 76 -19.77 3.95 7.46
CA ARG A 76 -18.53 4.58 7.93
C ARG A 76 -18.69 6.09 8.10
N LEU A 77 -19.27 6.76 7.11
CA LEU A 77 -19.50 8.20 7.15
C LEU A 77 -20.48 8.60 8.28
N TYR A 78 -21.49 7.76 8.54
CA TYR A 78 -22.44 7.97 9.64
C TYR A 78 -21.78 7.81 11.01
N CYS A 79 -20.90 6.82 11.15
CA CYS A 79 -20.24 6.50 12.41
C CYS A 79 -19.06 7.43 12.70
N ALA A 80 -18.39 7.97 11.68
CA ALA A 80 -17.22 8.83 11.81
C ALA A 80 -17.51 10.05 12.71
N PRO A 81 -16.61 10.37 13.69
CA PRO A 81 -16.74 11.54 14.54
C PRO A 81 -16.77 12.87 13.77
N GLN A 82 -15.96 12.97 12.72
CA GLN A 82 -15.85 14.11 11.82
C GLN A 82 -16.08 13.68 10.38
N ARG A 83 -17.34 13.70 9.94
CA ARG A 83 -17.78 13.18 8.64
C ARG A 83 -17.02 13.76 7.45
N LEU A 84 -16.88 15.09 7.38
CA LEU A 84 -16.16 15.74 6.29
C LEU A 84 -14.68 15.40 6.28
N LYS A 85 -14.04 15.33 7.46
CA LYS A 85 -12.64 14.94 7.56
C LYS A 85 -12.41 13.48 7.13
N TYR A 86 -13.36 12.59 7.41
CA TYR A 86 -13.31 11.21 6.92
C TYR A 86 -13.50 11.17 5.40
N ALA A 87 -14.50 11.86 4.86
CA ALA A 87 -14.77 11.86 3.42
C ALA A 87 -13.57 12.33 2.58
N PHE A 88 -12.82 13.33 3.07
CA PHE A 88 -11.59 13.83 2.43
C PHE A 88 -10.31 13.15 2.92
N SER A 89 -10.40 12.14 3.78
CA SER A 89 -9.25 11.33 4.16
C SER A 89 -8.85 10.37 3.04
N PHE A 90 -7.63 9.87 3.09
CA PHE A 90 -7.13 8.88 2.14
C PHE A 90 -8.08 7.66 2.03
N TYR A 91 -8.55 7.13 3.15
CA TYR A 91 -9.47 5.97 3.17
C TYR A 91 -10.86 6.33 2.65
N GLY A 92 -11.42 7.47 3.06
CA GLY A 92 -12.71 7.93 2.56
C GLY A 92 -12.71 8.19 1.05
N LEU A 93 -11.60 8.69 0.51
CA LEU A 93 -11.44 8.88 -0.93
C LEU A 93 -11.34 7.54 -1.68
N ILE A 94 -10.65 6.55 -1.13
CA ILE A 94 -10.60 5.19 -1.70
C ILE A 94 -12.00 4.55 -1.70
N ASP A 95 -12.73 4.67 -0.60
CA ASP A 95 -14.12 4.19 -0.53
C ASP A 95 -14.99 4.83 -1.60
N LEU A 96 -14.90 6.13 -1.77
CA LEU A 96 -15.63 6.88 -2.77
C LEU A 96 -15.24 6.46 -4.20
N LEU A 97 -13.94 6.36 -4.51
CA LEU A 97 -13.43 5.91 -5.80
C LEU A 97 -13.88 4.48 -6.15
N SER A 98 -14.10 3.63 -5.16
CA SER A 98 -14.56 2.26 -5.39
C SER A 98 -16.02 2.17 -5.86
N VAL A 99 -16.81 3.22 -5.67
CA VAL A 99 -18.26 3.26 -5.95
C VAL A 99 -18.61 4.21 -7.10
N ILE A 100 -17.91 5.36 -7.20
CA ILE A 100 -18.17 6.41 -8.21
C ILE A 100 -18.25 5.90 -9.64
N PRO A 101 -17.36 5.02 -10.15
CA PRO A 101 -17.37 4.65 -11.55
C PRO A 101 -18.71 4.07 -12.02
N THR A 102 -19.35 3.27 -11.17
CA THR A 102 -20.65 2.66 -11.50
C THR A 102 -21.77 3.69 -11.56
N TYR A 103 -21.80 4.65 -10.61
CA TYR A 103 -22.80 5.71 -10.61
C TYR A 103 -22.55 6.73 -11.71
N LEU A 104 -21.29 7.03 -12.04
CA LEU A 104 -20.94 7.93 -13.13
C LEU A 104 -21.40 7.37 -14.47
N ALA A 105 -21.23 6.07 -14.71
CA ALA A 105 -21.72 5.39 -15.89
C ALA A 105 -23.27 5.44 -16.01
N LEU A 106 -24.00 5.48 -14.89
CA LEU A 106 -25.45 5.60 -14.87
C LEU A 106 -25.93 7.02 -15.14
N LEU A 107 -25.26 8.02 -14.53
CA LEU A 107 -25.70 9.43 -14.57
C LEU A 107 -25.38 10.11 -15.90
N PHE A 108 -24.35 9.67 -16.59
CA PHE A 108 -23.87 10.27 -17.83
C PHE A 108 -23.79 9.24 -18.97
N PRO A 109 -24.93 8.81 -19.51
CA PRO A 109 -24.94 7.88 -20.65
C PRO A 109 -24.20 8.42 -21.88
N GLU A 110 -24.13 9.74 -22.05
CA GLU A 110 -23.44 10.41 -23.16
C GLU A 110 -21.92 10.28 -23.09
N LEU A 111 -21.34 10.04 -21.92
CA LEU A 111 -19.93 9.71 -21.77
C LEU A 111 -19.56 8.36 -22.41
N HIS A 112 -20.56 7.55 -22.76
CA HIS A 112 -20.38 6.31 -23.50
C HIS A 112 -19.75 6.52 -24.89
N SER A 113 -19.89 7.71 -25.47
CA SER A 113 -19.28 8.06 -26.76
C SER A 113 -17.89 8.67 -26.66
N LEU A 114 -17.51 9.22 -25.49
CA LEU A 114 -16.24 9.94 -25.29
C LEU A 114 -15.20 9.11 -24.50
N LEU A 115 -15.66 8.29 -23.57
CA LEU A 115 -14.80 7.38 -22.81
C LEU A 115 -15.27 5.96 -23.10
N ASP A 116 -14.37 5.12 -23.58
CA ASP A 116 -14.67 3.70 -23.72
C ASP A 116 -15.18 3.18 -22.35
N ILE A 117 -16.41 2.66 -22.31
CA ILE A 117 -17.03 2.09 -21.09
C ILE A 117 -16.08 1.14 -20.38
N ARG A 118 -15.17 0.51 -21.12
CA ARG A 118 -14.12 -0.36 -20.61
C ARG A 118 -13.22 0.34 -19.60
N VAL A 119 -12.88 1.64 -19.80
CA VAL A 119 -12.03 2.41 -18.88
C VAL A 119 -12.73 2.61 -17.55
N LEU A 120 -14.01 3.00 -17.55
CA LEU A 120 -14.80 3.15 -16.31
C LEU A 120 -14.93 1.82 -15.56
N ARG A 121 -15.05 0.72 -16.31
CA ARG A 121 -15.08 -0.63 -15.76
C ARG A 121 -13.74 -1.02 -15.11
N LEU A 122 -12.60 -0.67 -15.75
CA LEU A 122 -11.26 -0.94 -15.22
C LEU A 122 -10.94 -0.10 -13.97
N ILE A 123 -11.47 1.12 -13.83
CA ILE A 123 -11.25 1.96 -12.63
C ILE A 123 -11.73 1.25 -11.35
N ARG A 124 -12.66 0.31 -11.45
CA ARG A 124 -13.12 -0.50 -10.29
C ARG A 124 -12.02 -1.34 -9.64
N VAL A 125 -10.91 -1.62 -10.35
CA VAL A 125 -9.75 -2.31 -9.75
C VAL A 125 -9.19 -1.54 -8.56
N PHE A 126 -9.40 -0.22 -8.48
CA PHE A 126 -8.96 0.59 -7.33
C PHE A 126 -9.62 0.20 -5.99
N ARG A 127 -10.69 -0.63 -6.02
CA ARG A 127 -11.23 -1.27 -4.80
C ARG A 127 -10.16 -2.04 -4.01
N ILE A 128 -9.08 -2.51 -4.67
CA ILE A 128 -7.96 -3.18 -4.00
C ILE A 128 -7.33 -2.31 -2.90
N PHE A 129 -7.31 -0.99 -3.08
CA PHE A 129 -6.73 -0.10 -2.08
C PHE A 129 -7.52 -0.06 -0.76
N LYS A 130 -8.76 -0.52 -0.74
CA LYS A 130 -9.53 -0.71 0.51
C LYS A 130 -8.84 -1.71 1.45
N LEU A 131 -8.06 -2.65 0.92
CA LEU A 131 -7.32 -3.61 1.74
C LEU A 131 -6.30 -2.94 2.66
N THR A 132 -5.77 -1.76 2.29
CA THR A 132 -4.77 -1.05 3.10
C THR A 132 -5.29 -0.62 4.47
N GLU A 133 -6.60 -0.46 4.63
CA GLU A 133 -7.23 -0.08 5.90
C GLU A 133 -7.20 -1.21 6.92
N TYR A 134 -7.21 -2.46 6.46
CA TYR A 134 -7.35 -3.65 7.31
C TYR A 134 -6.03 -4.23 7.81
N TYR A 135 -4.90 -3.70 7.34
CA TYR A 135 -3.57 -4.17 7.75
C TYR A 135 -2.86 -3.12 8.59
N SER A 136 -2.69 -3.39 9.89
CA SER A 136 -1.93 -2.51 10.80
C SER A 136 -0.48 -2.34 10.35
N GLU A 137 0.11 -3.39 9.78
CA GLU A 137 1.45 -3.44 9.24
C GLU A 137 1.69 -2.42 8.11
N TYR A 138 0.62 -2.03 7.40
CA TYR A 138 0.71 -0.98 6.37
C TYR A 138 1.12 0.37 6.96
N LYS A 139 0.63 0.69 8.17
CA LYS A 139 1.01 1.93 8.88
C LYS A 139 2.49 1.90 9.27
N ASP A 140 2.98 0.76 9.77
CA ASP A 140 4.37 0.59 10.15
C ASP A 140 5.30 0.70 8.94
N LEU A 141 4.93 0.07 7.83
CA LEU A 141 5.65 0.19 6.56
C LEU A 141 5.66 1.64 6.05
N THR A 142 4.53 2.32 6.09
CA THR A 142 4.41 3.72 5.65
C THR A 142 5.27 4.64 6.52
N MET A 143 5.31 4.43 7.83
CA MET A 143 6.17 5.17 8.76
C MET A 143 7.65 4.92 8.45
N ALA A 144 8.07 3.67 8.24
CA ALA A 144 9.44 3.32 7.89
C ALA A 144 9.88 3.95 6.56
N ILE A 145 9.04 3.89 5.54
CA ILE A 145 9.29 4.54 4.23
C ILE A 145 9.37 6.06 4.40
N SER A 146 8.46 6.67 5.17
CA SER A 146 8.46 8.10 5.42
C SER A 146 9.70 8.56 6.16
N ALA A 147 10.19 7.79 7.13
CA ALA A 147 11.44 8.05 7.84
C ALA A 147 12.65 7.97 6.90
N SER A 148 12.62 7.05 5.94
CA SER A 148 13.69 6.81 4.97
C SER A 148 13.59 7.63 3.69
N LYS A 149 12.54 8.43 3.48
CA LYS A 149 12.22 9.07 2.19
C LYS A 149 13.37 9.89 1.60
N LYS A 150 14.15 10.59 2.43
CA LYS A 150 15.32 11.37 1.95
C LYS A 150 16.40 10.46 1.39
N LYS A 151 16.72 9.35 2.10
CA LYS A 151 17.73 8.37 1.68
C LYS A 151 17.29 7.69 0.37
N ILE A 152 16.01 7.29 0.29
CA ILE A 152 15.42 6.67 -0.89
C ILE A 152 15.40 7.63 -2.07
N PHE A 153 15.07 8.91 -1.87
CA PHE A 153 15.05 9.92 -2.94
C PHE A 153 16.46 10.16 -3.52
N VAL A 154 17.47 10.29 -2.66
CA VAL A 154 18.87 10.45 -3.11
C VAL A 154 19.32 9.22 -3.90
N PHE A 155 18.99 8.03 -3.43
CA PHE A 155 19.33 6.78 -4.14
C PHE A 155 18.62 6.70 -5.50
N LEU A 156 17.30 6.97 -5.55
CA LEU A 156 16.53 6.98 -6.81
C LEU A 156 17.04 8.01 -7.80
N SER A 157 17.47 9.20 -7.35
CA SER A 157 18.06 10.21 -8.23
C SER A 157 19.37 9.75 -8.83
N LEU A 158 20.23 9.06 -8.05
CA LEU A 158 21.47 8.47 -8.55
C LEU A 158 21.20 7.38 -9.61
N VAL A 159 20.24 6.50 -9.34
CA VAL A 159 19.80 5.46 -10.29
C VAL A 159 19.25 6.07 -11.56
N SER A 160 18.40 7.10 -11.43
CA SER A 160 17.84 7.80 -12.61
C SER A 160 18.93 8.45 -13.46
N MET A 161 19.95 9.05 -12.81
CA MET A 161 21.10 9.61 -13.54
C MET A 161 21.89 8.52 -14.26
N ALA A 162 22.14 7.37 -13.62
CA ALA A 162 22.84 6.25 -14.25
C ALA A 162 22.04 5.71 -15.45
N VAL A 163 20.73 5.57 -15.32
CA VAL A 163 19.82 5.13 -16.39
C VAL A 163 19.83 6.12 -17.58
N LEU A 164 19.78 7.43 -17.30
CA LEU A 164 19.83 8.46 -18.35
C LEU A 164 21.15 8.43 -19.10
N VAL A 165 22.28 8.35 -18.38
CA VAL A 165 23.61 8.31 -18.99
C VAL A 165 23.78 7.04 -19.84
N MET A 166 23.46 5.87 -19.28
CA MET A 166 23.62 4.60 -19.98
C MET A 166 22.64 4.47 -21.17
N GLY A 167 21.38 4.91 -21.00
CA GLY A 167 20.41 4.92 -22.09
C GLY A 167 20.84 5.82 -23.25
N THR A 168 21.40 6.99 -22.94
CA THR A 168 21.94 7.90 -23.97
C THR A 168 23.19 7.32 -24.64
N LEU A 169 24.10 6.71 -23.88
CA LEU A 169 25.28 6.05 -24.42
C LEU A 169 24.89 4.91 -25.39
N MET A 170 23.92 4.09 -24.98
CA MET A 170 23.46 3.00 -25.85
C MET A 170 22.78 3.50 -27.12
N TYR A 171 22.02 4.59 -27.04
CA TYR A 171 21.47 5.24 -28.24
C TYR A 171 22.58 5.69 -29.23
N VAL A 172 23.69 6.24 -28.73
CA VAL A 172 24.82 6.72 -29.57
C VAL A 172 25.63 5.55 -30.10
N VAL A 173 25.91 4.53 -29.28
CA VAL A 173 26.79 3.40 -29.64
C VAL A 173 26.10 2.40 -30.55
N GLU A 174 24.87 2.03 -30.28
CA GLU A 174 24.11 1.02 -31.01
C GLU A 174 23.34 1.63 -32.20
N GLY A 175 22.79 2.82 -32.03
CA GLY A 175 22.04 3.53 -33.07
C GLY A 175 20.71 2.89 -33.44
N ALA A 176 20.00 3.52 -34.37
CA ALA A 176 18.68 3.09 -34.82
C ALA A 176 18.70 1.72 -35.54
N GLU A 177 19.82 1.36 -36.19
CA GLU A 177 19.98 0.11 -36.88
C GLU A 177 19.88 -1.13 -35.97
N ASN A 178 20.30 -0.98 -34.71
CA ASN A 178 20.24 -2.04 -33.71
C ASN A 178 19.02 -1.92 -32.75
N GLY A 179 18.04 -1.09 -33.13
CA GLY A 179 16.79 -0.94 -32.36
C GLY A 179 16.76 0.22 -31.37
N TYR A 180 17.87 0.94 -31.17
CA TYR A 180 17.93 2.11 -30.31
C TYR A 180 17.55 3.39 -31.09
N THR A 181 16.28 3.48 -31.47
CA THR A 181 15.77 4.52 -32.38
C THR A 181 15.70 5.92 -31.74
N SER A 182 15.75 6.04 -30.43
CA SER A 182 15.71 7.31 -29.72
C SER A 182 16.28 7.18 -28.30
N ILE A 183 16.62 8.32 -27.68
CA ILE A 183 17.06 8.34 -26.27
C ILE A 183 16.02 7.71 -25.31
N PRO A 184 14.70 7.98 -25.41
CA PRO A 184 13.69 7.28 -24.59
C PRO A 184 13.73 5.75 -24.74
N VAL A 185 13.98 5.22 -25.92
CA VAL A 185 14.13 3.78 -26.16
C VAL A 185 15.40 3.24 -25.49
N GLY A 186 16.50 3.97 -25.54
CA GLY A 186 17.71 3.64 -24.78
C GLY A 186 17.49 3.66 -23.28
N ILE A 187 16.74 4.64 -22.75
CA ILE A 187 16.34 4.73 -21.33
C ILE A 187 15.47 3.53 -20.95
N TYR A 188 14.49 3.16 -21.76
CA TYR A 188 13.66 1.98 -21.54
C TYR A 188 14.53 0.71 -21.41
N TRP A 189 15.45 0.50 -22.33
CA TRP A 189 16.41 -0.61 -22.24
C TRP A 189 17.25 -0.56 -20.96
N ALA A 190 17.75 0.62 -20.59
CA ALA A 190 18.55 0.79 -19.39
C ALA A 190 17.75 0.47 -18.11
N ILE A 191 16.47 0.90 -18.04
CA ILE A 191 15.58 0.57 -16.93
C ILE A 191 15.36 -0.94 -16.85
N THR A 192 14.97 -1.58 -17.94
CA THR A 192 14.67 -3.02 -17.95
C THR A 192 15.89 -3.88 -17.61
N THR A 193 17.08 -3.44 -18.01
CA THR A 193 18.34 -4.10 -17.71
C THR A 193 18.75 -3.90 -16.25
N MET A 194 18.70 -2.66 -15.77
CA MET A 194 19.12 -2.32 -14.39
C MET A 194 18.20 -2.91 -13.34
N THR A 195 16.89 -2.99 -13.64
CA THR A 195 15.91 -3.62 -12.75
C THR A 195 15.89 -5.16 -12.87
N THR A 196 16.75 -5.74 -13.69
CA THR A 196 16.86 -7.19 -13.94
C THR A 196 15.62 -7.81 -14.60
N VAL A 197 14.74 -7.01 -15.22
CA VAL A 197 13.55 -7.50 -15.94
C VAL A 197 13.97 -8.14 -17.25
N GLY A 198 14.76 -7.44 -18.08
CA GLY A 198 15.38 -7.97 -19.30
C GLY A 198 14.40 -8.58 -20.29
N PHE A 199 13.43 -7.83 -20.82
CA PHE A 199 12.47 -8.34 -21.80
C PHE A 199 13.13 -8.94 -23.05
N GLY A 200 14.33 -8.45 -23.46
CA GLY A 200 15.07 -8.98 -24.58
C GLY A 200 14.57 -8.53 -25.95
N ASP A 201 13.59 -7.64 -25.98
CA ASP A 201 13.06 -7.01 -27.19
C ASP A 201 14.09 -6.07 -27.86
N ILE A 202 14.93 -5.42 -27.06
CA ILE A 202 16.05 -4.60 -27.48
C ILE A 202 17.31 -5.10 -26.77
N THR A 203 18.34 -5.45 -27.55
CA THR A 203 19.60 -5.96 -27.02
C THR A 203 20.78 -5.35 -27.77
N PRO A 204 21.93 -5.07 -27.11
CA PRO A 204 23.13 -4.57 -27.78
C PRO A 204 23.69 -5.58 -28.76
N LYS A 205 24.09 -5.11 -29.94
CA LYS A 205 24.67 -5.92 -31.01
C LYS A 205 26.16 -5.68 -31.14
N THR A 206 26.63 -4.45 -30.88
CA THR A 206 28.05 -4.10 -30.97
C THR A 206 28.82 -4.62 -29.76
N ASP A 207 30.12 -4.85 -29.93
CA ASP A 207 30.99 -5.32 -28.83
C ASP A 207 31.11 -4.27 -27.70
N LEU A 208 31.14 -2.98 -28.07
CA LEU A 208 31.17 -1.89 -27.12
C LEU A 208 29.83 -1.80 -26.33
N GLY A 209 28.70 -1.94 -27.03
CA GLY A 209 27.39 -1.94 -26.36
C GLY A 209 27.21 -3.14 -25.42
N ARG A 210 27.73 -4.32 -25.81
CA ARG A 210 27.75 -5.50 -24.92
C ARG A 210 28.60 -5.29 -23.69
N PHE A 211 29.76 -4.65 -23.82
CA PHE A 211 30.63 -4.29 -22.72
C PHE A 211 29.93 -3.32 -21.75
N LEU A 212 29.32 -2.24 -22.27
CA LEU A 212 28.54 -1.28 -21.48
C LEU A 212 27.35 -1.93 -20.78
N SER A 213 26.67 -2.86 -21.46
CA SER A 213 25.55 -3.59 -20.85
C SER A 213 26.00 -4.48 -19.70
N SER A 214 27.19 -5.09 -19.80
CA SER A 214 27.75 -5.87 -18.70
C SER A 214 27.99 -5.04 -17.45
N ILE A 215 28.53 -3.83 -17.60
CA ILE A 215 28.68 -2.87 -16.49
C ILE A 215 27.31 -2.52 -15.89
N MET A 216 26.32 -2.25 -16.74
CA MET A 216 24.95 -1.91 -16.31
C MET A 216 24.30 -3.03 -15.52
N MET A 217 24.47 -4.28 -15.95
CA MET A 217 23.97 -5.47 -15.25
C MET A 217 24.60 -5.63 -13.86
N LEU A 218 25.92 -5.42 -13.74
CA LEU A 218 26.60 -5.45 -12.44
C LEU A 218 26.11 -4.36 -11.49
N LEU A 219 25.91 -3.14 -11.99
CA LEU A 219 25.31 -2.05 -11.21
C LEU A 219 23.86 -2.36 -10.80
N GLY A 220 23.09 -2.97 -11.69
CA GLY A 220 21.69 -3.33 -11.47
C GLY A 220 21.48 -4.26 -10.28
N TRP A 221 22.43 -5.16 -10.00
CA TRP A 221 22.36 -6.05 -8.85
C TRP A 221 22.32 -5.30 -7.51
N GLY A 222 23.06 -4.18 -7.39
CA GLY A 222 23.04 -3.31 -6.21
C GLY A 222 21.75 -2.50 -6.05
N VAL A 223 21.02 -2.23 -7.14
CA VAL A 223 19.84 -1.35 -7.13
C VAL A 223 18.68 -1.92 -6.30
N LEU A 224 18.51 -3.23 -6.24
CA LEU A 224 17.47 -3.86 -5.42
C LEU A 224 17.90 -4.00 -3.95
N ALA A 225 19.19 -4.17 -3.69
CA ALA A 225 19.72 -4.40 -2.34
C ALA A 225 19.68 -3.15 -1.46
N VAL A 226 19.95 -1.96 -2.01
CA VAL A 226 20.09 -0.72 -1.23
C VAL A 226 18.75 -0.24 -0.64
N PRO A 227 17.65 -0.06 -1.40
CA PRO A 227 16.37 0.33 -0.82
C PRO A 227 15.84 -0.67 0.19
N THR A 228 15.96 -1.97 -0.11
CA THR A 228 15.54 -3.04 0.80
C THR A 228 16.31 -2.97 2.12
N GLY A 229 17.63 -2.78 2.07
CA GLY A 229 18.47 -2.61 3.26
C GLY A 229 18.10 -1.37 4.07
N ILE A 230 17.84 -0.23 3.42
CA ILE A 230 17.43 1.01 4.08
C ILE A 230 16.11 0.83 4.84
N VAL A 231 15.08 0.28 4.18
CA VAL A 231 13.76 0.07 4.80
C VAL A 231 13.83 -0.97 5.91
N THR A 232 14.55 -2.07 5.72
CA THR A 232 14.73 -3.11 6.75
C THR A 232 15.43 -2.57 7.99
N ALA A 233 16.48 -1.76 7.83
CA ALA A 233 17.18 -1.14 8.93
C ALA A 233 16.27 -0.19 9.73
N GLU A 234 15.42 0.60 9.05
CA GLU A 234 14.50 1.52 9.69
C GLU A 234 13.38 0.77 10.42
N MET A 235 12.85 -0.30 9.85
CA MET A 235 11.86 -1.16 10.52
C MET A 235 12.43 -1.86 11.75
N ALA A 236 13.70 -2.28 11.71
CA ALA A 236 14.38 -2.89 12.85
C ALA A 236 14.62 -1.89 13.99
N THR A 237 14.92 -0.63 13.67
CA THR A 237 15.06 0.44 14.66
C THR A 237 13.73 0.88 15.24
N ALA A 238 12.66 0.97 14.43
CA ALA A 238 11.32 1.30 14.89
C ALA A 238 10.78 0.26 15.89
N LYS A 239 11.07 -1.04 15.71
CA LYS A 239 10.73 -2.09 16.67
C LYS A 239 11.52 -2.03 17.98
N LYS A 240 12.68 -1.39 18.00
CA LYS A 240 13.51 -1.22 19.22
C LYS A 240 13.10 -0.02 20.07
N SER A 241 12.24 0.87 19.59
CA SER A 241 11.75 2.02 20.36
C SER A 241 10.26 1.85 20.64
N PRO A 242 9.84 1.25 21.73
CA PRO A 242 9.59 1.93 22.98
C PRO A 242 9.99 1.06 24.19
N GLY A 243 11.17 1.26 24.70
CA GLY A 243 11.53 0.54 25.93
C GLY A 243 12.99 0.63 26.37
N THR A 244 13.88 1.24 25.56
CA THR A 244 15.27 1.49 25.95
C THR A 244 15.61 2.99 25.99
N ASP A 245 14.65 3.83 26.40
CA ASP A 245 15.04 4.98 27.17
C ASP A 245 15.35 4.42 28.55
N SER A 246 16.62 4.23 28.79
CA SER A 246 17.19 4.15 30.10
C SER A 246 16.78 5.42 30.88
N SER A 247 15.53 5.45 31.36
CA SER A 247 15.19 6.37 32.42
C SER A 247 16.11 6.03 33.59
N PRO A 248 16.76 7.02 34.17
CA PRO A 248 17.81 6.79 35.14
C PRO A 248 17.22 6.01 36.31
N ASN A 249 17.76 4.79 36.55
CA ASN A 249 17.73 4.08 37.82
C ASN A 249 16.40 4.09 38.58
N ARG A 250 15.32 3.49 38.05
CA ARG A 250 14.21 3.08 38.90
C ARG A 250 14.70 1.91 39.73
N ILE A 251 14.82 2.15 41.02
CA ILE A 251 15.15 1.14 42.03
C ILE A 251 13.85 0.76 42.72
N CYS A 252 13.56 -0.53 42.78
CA CYS A 252 12.44 -0.97 43.62
C CYS A 252 12.72 -0.61 45.08
N GLN A 253 11.82 0.14 45.72
CA GLN A 253 12.01 0.58 47.10
C GLN A 253 11.96 -0.58 48.10
N ASP A 254 11.27 -1.69 47.74
CA ASP A 254 11.10 -2.82 48.61
C ASP A 254 12.24 -3.85 48.55
N CYS A 255 12.76 -4.16 47.33
CA CYS A 255 13.77 -5.20 47.18
C CYS A 255 15.12 -4.70 46.58
N GLY A 256 15.20 -3.42 46.22
CA GLY A 256 16.43 -2.84 45.64
C GLY A 256 16.74 -3.25 44.22
N ASN A 257 15.85 -3.93 43.50
CA ASN A 257 16.09 -4.31 42.10
C ASN A 257 16.24 -3.07 41.21
N LYS A 258 17.38 -3.02 40.47
CA LYS A 258 17.76 -1.92 39.56
C LYS A 258 17.43 -2.21 38.09
N LYS A 259 16.91 -3.41 37.76
CA LYS A 259 16.55 -3.81 36.39
C LYS A 259 15.05 -3.66 36.15
N LEU A 260 14.54 -2.44 36.27
CA LEU A 260 13.13 -2.12 36.04
C LEU A 260 12.99 -1.33 34.75
N ASP A 261 12.05 -1.75 33.89
CA ASP A 261 11.71 -1.01 32.67
C ASP A 261 10.78 0.16 32.99
N ALA A 262 10.82 1.22 32.21
CA ALA A 262 9.97 2.41 32.39
C ALA A 262 8.46 2.10 32.32
N THR A 263 8.10 0.95 31.73
CA THR A 263 6.74 0.45 31.55
C THR A 263 6.28 -0.51 32.65
N ASP A 264 7.18 -0.96 33.52
CA ASP A 264 6.83 -1.92 34.59
C ASP A 264 5.93 -1.25 35.62
N HIS A 265 4.77 -1.84 35.88
CA HIS A 265 3.84 -1.44 36.94
C HIS A 265 4.09 -2.17 38.27
N PHE A 266 4.77 -3.33 38.19
CA PHE A 266 5.11 -4.15 39.35
C PHE A 266 6.55 -4.60 39.24
N CYS A 267 7.23 -4.75 40.37
CA CYS A 267 8.59 -5.29 40.40
C CYS A 267 8.58 -6.77 40.03
N ARG A 268 9.43 -7.17 39.10
CA ARG A 268 9.53 -8.56 38.62
C ARG A 268 10.07 -9.53 39.65
N ASP A 269 10.80 -9.03 40.66
CA ASP A 269 11.41 -9.89 41.70
C ASP A 269 10.54 -10.04 42.95
N CYS A 270 9.91 -8.96 43.41
CA CYS A 270 9.14 -8.99 44.68
C CYS A 270 7.64 -8.72 44.52
N GLY A 271 7.17 -8.37 43.32
CA GLY A 271 5.75 -8.08 43.05
C GLY A 271 5.27 -6.72 43.56
N ALA A 272 6.11 -5.90 44.16
CA ALA A 272 5.73 -4.59 44.68
C ALA A 272 5.28 -3.64 43.58
N MET A 273 4.23 -2.83 43.86
CA MET A 273 3.71 -1.84 42.92
C MET A 273 4.69 -0.67 42.77
N LEU A 274 5.06 -0.37 41.55
CA LEU A 274 5.97 0.72 41.22
C LEU A 274 5.17 2.00 40.96
N ILE A 275 5.20 2.94 41.90
CA ILE A 275 4.49 4.21 41.80
C ILE A 275 5.09 5.06 40.70
N ARG A 276 4.28 5.54 39.76
CA ARG A 276 4.68 6.57 38.77
C ARG A 276 4.71 7.91 39.50
N GLU A 277 5.89 8.50 39.68
CA GLU A 277 5.95 9.94 39.94
C GLU A 277 5.50 10.69 38.69
N VAL A 278 4.29 11.22 38.73
CA VAL A 278 3.77 12.18 37.74
C VAL A 278 4.49 13.49 37.99
N LYS A 279 5.40 13.88 37.09
CA LYS A 279 5.90 15.25 37.02
C LYS A 279 4.99 16.10 36.15
#